data_7c0cf309e6fc1148a32e52c830c49f84
#
_entry.id   7c0cf309e6fc1148a32e52c830c49f84
#
_cell.length_a   1.000
_cell.length_b   1.000
_cell.length_c   1.000
_cell.angle_alpha   90.00
_cell.angle_beta   90.00
_cell.angle_gamma   90.00
#
_symmetry.space_group_name_H-M   'P 1'
#
loop_
_entity.id
_entity.type
_entity.pdbx_description
1 polymer ?
#
loop_
_entity_poly.entity_id
_entity_poly.type
_entity_poly.pdbx_seq_one_letter_code
_entity_poly.pdbx_strand_id
1 'polypeptide(L)'
;MPNSQHEISPTQIKITFNSEVETNFSIKVIDEENQVVESESPSISDDRKEISIQLPTLLDGVYKIEYYIISSNDGHTIQGSYNILVGKNNEPLLNQGSGNSLSNDTWGSSNVLEIIIYVLKALYYIGLVLVIGWVFWWQTIKNYSIDIRRKYLLWGIVLQMVHLVGLISIILIQVDIFTSKGLFFTPGFPFDTGFGLFWLISLVLSLIGFLCLFKNRWIDLIWISILFICKSINGHASAFSFTELSIILNSIHLIAAAIWAAGLSFIVIFWRKHTLYVKEFLPSFSSNALISFILLVISGSILTIIYSPRFPFILGSWGIILIAKICLVAIVVLIANVIRTRIKGSHLTIGTWIRIDFLFIIVILVIVSVLTYLSPTQ
;
A
#
# COMPACT_ATOMS: atom_id res chain seq x y z
N MET A 1 5.70 -11.37 -28.83
CA MET A 1 5.43 -12.04 -27.54
C MET A 1 6.72 -12.06 -26.73
N PRO A 2 6.69 -11.99 -25.40
CA PRO A 2 7.90 -12.16 -24.58
C PRO A 2 8.61 -13.47 -24.93
N ASN A 3 9.94 -13.41 -25.02
CA ASN A 3 10.80 -14.55 -25.37
C ASN A 3 10.46 -15.21 -26.72
N SER A 4 10.11 -14.40 -27.71
CA SER A 4 9.77 -14.86 -29.07
C SER A 4 10.97 -14.84 -30.00
N GLN A 5 10.97 -15.77 -30.99
CA GLN A 5 11.94 -15.79 -32.07
C GLN A 5 11.28 -15.20 -33.31
N HIS A 6 12.02 -14.32 -34.01
CA HIS A 6 11.61 -13.66 -35.21
C HIS A 6 12.64 -13.96 -36.32
N GLU A 7 12.23 -14.59 -37.42
CA GLU A 7 13.10 -14.85 -38.56
C GLU A 7 13.53 -13.56 -39.31
N ILE A 8 12.69 -12.51 -39.20
CA ILE A 8 12.90 -11.19 -39.76
C ILE A 8 12.87 -10.17 -38.63
N SER A 9 13.74 -9.16 -38.71
CA SER A 9 13.78 -8.07 -37.75
C SER A 9 12.39 -7.47 -37.55
N PRO A 10 11.84 -7.44 -36.33
CA PRO A 10 10.59 -6.74 -36.04
C PRO A 10 10.79 -5.23 -36.23
N THR A 11 9.85 -4.59 -36.87
CA THR A 11 9.88 -3.13 -37.08
C THR A 11 9.34 -2.35 -35.91
N GLN A 12 8.57 -3.00 -35.03
CA GLN A 12 7.90 -2.37 -33.89
C GLN A 12 7.73 -3.34 -32.74
N ILE A 13 7.88 -2.82 -31.55
CA ILE A 13 7.47 -3.50 -30.30
C ILE A 13 6.25 -2.78 -29.74
N LYS A 14 5.25 -3.56 -29.31
CA LYS A 14 4.05 -3.09 -28.62
C LYS A 14 3.92 -3.78 -27.29
N ILE A 15 3.64 -2.98 -26.23
CA ILE A 15 3.36 -3.47 -24.89
C ILE A 15 1.98 -2.97 -24.50
N THR A 16 1.05 -3.90 -24.22
CA THR A 16 -0.33 -3.59 -23.89
C THR A 16 -0.56 -3.82 -22.39
N PHE A 17 -1.27 -2.90 -21.77
CA PHE A 17 -1.60 -2.90 -20.33
C PHE A 17 -3.11 -3.06 -20.11
N ASN A 18 -3.47 -3.62 -18.98
CA ASN A 18 -4.87 -3.78 -18.55
C ASN A 18 -5.47 -2.49 -17.95
N SER A 19 -4.63 -1.51 -17.63
CA SER A 19 -5.01 -0.20 -17.07
C SER A 19 -4.26 0.92 -17.75
N GLU A 20 -4.72 2.15 -17.57
CA GLU A 20 -4.05 3.34 -18.09
C GLU A 20 -2.69 3.55 -17.44
N VAL A 21 -1.72 3.98 -18.25
CA VAL A 21 -0.36 4.29 -17.81
C VAL A 21 -0.03 5.77 -18.04
N GLU A 22 0.92 6.30 -17.27
CA GLU A 22 1.37 7.67 -17.41
C GLU A 22 2.19 7.86 -18.66
N THR A 23 2.22 9.10 -19.14
CA THR A 23 3.04 9.49 -20.31
C THR A 23 4.54 9.48 -20.01
N ASN A 24 4.90 9.42 -18.75
CA ASN A 24 6.26 9.32 -18.27
C ASN A 24 6.64 7.85 -18.09
N PHE A 25 7.35 7.31 -19.06
CA PHE A 25 7.80 5.92 -19.07
C PHE A 25 9.18 5.81 -19.72
N SER A 26 9.86 4.66 -19.54
CA SER A 26 11.13 4.35 -20.18
C SER A 26 11.04 2.96 -20.80
N ILE A 27 11.42 2.84 -22.07
CA ILE A 27 11.64 1.56 -22.76
C ILE A 27 13.00 1.62 -23.39
N LYS A 28 13.79 0.57 -23.20
CA LYS A 28 15.14 0.42 -23.78
C LYS A 28 15.24 -0.93 -24.46
N VAL A 29 15.85 -0.95 -25.62
CA VAL A 29 16.25 -2.16 -26.32
C VAL A 29 17.77 -2.26 -26.20
N ILE A 30 18.26 -3.36 -25.69
CA ILE A 30 19.67 -3.58 -25.34
C ILE A 30 20.16 -4.80 -26.13
N ASP A 31 21.30 -4.69 -26.79
CA ASP A 31 21.93 -5.78 -27.53
C ASP A 31 22.75 -6.72 -26.60
N GLU A 32 23.38 -7.74 -27.19
CA GLU A 32 24.24 -8.71 -26.47
C GLU A 32 25.47 -8.07 -25.84
N GLU A 33 25.93 -6.92 -26.31
CA GLU A 33 27.07 -6.17 -25.79
C GLU A 33 26.67 -5.17 -24.70
N ASN A 34 25.41 -5.22 -24.24
CA ASN A 34 24.81 -4.26 -23.29
C ASN A 34 24.74 -2.81 -23.81
N GLN A 35 24.74 -2.61 -25.12
CA GLN A 35 24.56 -1.29 -25.71
C GLN A 35 23.07 -1.04 -25.98
N VAL A 36 22.64 0.22 -25.76
CA VAL A 36 21.27 0.62 -26.07
C VAL A 36 21.15 0.83 -27.57
N VAL A 37 20.25 0.09 -28.20
CA VAL A 37 19.94 0.26 -29.62
C VAL A 37 19.21 1.59 -29.78
N GLU A 38 19.73 2.45 -30.68
CA GLU A 38 19.06 3.69 -31.02
C GLU A 38 17.73 3.39 -31.74
N SER A 39 16.65 3.83 -31.15
CA SER A 39 15.29 3.66 -31.63
C SER A 39 14.57 5.01 -31.68
N GLU A 40 13.48 5.10 -32.43
CA GLU A 40 12.63 6.28 -32.39
C GLU A 40 12.01 6.48 -31.01
N SER A 41 11.59 7.71 -30.69
CA SER A 41 10.93 8.02 -29.46
C SER A 41 9.68 7.16 -29.27
N PRO A 42 9.53 6.46 -28.12
CA PRO A 42 8.35 5.65 -27.89
C PRO A 42 7.08 6.50 -27.93
N SER A 43 5.98 5.91 -28.41
CA SER A 43 4.66 6.53 -28.46
C SER A 43 3.67 5.79 -27.59
N ILE A 44 2.69 6.52 -27.06
CA ILE A 44 1.58 5.99 -26.26
C ILE A 44 0.28 6.17 -27.04
N SER A 45 -0.62 5.18 -26.94
CA SER A 45 -1.97 5.25 -27.53
C SER A 45 -2.86 6.29 -26.85
N ASP A 46 -3.90 6.75 -27.52
CA ASP A 46 -4.85 7.74 -27.00
C ASP A 46 -5.58 7.25 -25.74
N ASP A 47 -5.84 5.94 -25.64
CA ASP A 47 -6.42 5.30 -24.46
C ASP A 47 -5.41 4.99 -23.34
N ARG A 48 -4.14 5.38 -23.54
CA ARG A 48 -3.02 5.16 -22.61
C ARG A 48 -2.83 3.70 -22.14
N LYS A 49 -3.24 2.74 -22.97
CA LYS A 49 -3.13 1.30 -22.64
C LYS A 49 -2.12 0.55 -23.50
N GLU A 50 -1.58 1.19 -24.53
CA GLU A 50 -0.56 0.59 -25.37
C GLU A 50 0.62 1.55 -25.52
N ILE A 51 1.83 1.04 -25.34
CA ILE A 51 3.06 1.75 -25.64
C ILE A 51 3.74 1.04 -26.80
N SER A 52 4.18 1.80 -27.78
CA SER A 52 4.88 1.29 -28.96
C SER A 52 6.21 2.00 -29.18
N ILE A 53 7.20 1.25 -29.64
CA ILE A 53 8.52 1.73 -30.06
C ILE A 53 8.85 1.20 -31.42
N GLN A 54 9.24 2.09 -32.34
CA GLN A 54 9.74 1.71 -33.65
C GLN A 54 11.21 1.32 -33.55
N LEU A 55 11.57 0.21 -34.19
CA LEU A 55 12.92 -0.32 -34.17
C LEU A 55 13.61 -0.10 -35.50
N PRO A 56 14.92 0.17 -35.52
CA PRO A 56 15.73 0.05 -36.73
C PRO A 56 15.80 -1.42 -37.16
N THR A 57 16.34 -1.67 -38.34
CA THR A 57 16.63 -3.05 -38.76
C THR A 57 17.67 -3.67 -37.83
N LEU A 58 17.24 -4.64 -37.03
CA LEU A 58 18.10 -5.36 -36.10
C LEU A 58 18.88 -6.44 -36.83
N LEU A 59 20.14 -6.62 -36.46
CA LEU A 59 21.00 -7.74 -36.91
C LEU A 59 20.56 -9.05 -36.19
N ASP A 60 21.03 -10.17 -36.72
CA ASP A 60 20.83 -11.47 -36.08
C ASP A 60 21.48 -11.46 -34.69
N GLY A 61 20.71 -11.76 -33.63
CA GLY A 61 21.18 -11.72 -32.25
C GLY A 61 20.05 -11.72 -31.25
N VAL A 62 20.42 -11.68 -29.95
CA VAL A 62 19.50 -11.60 -28.81
C VAL A 62 19.39 -10.16 -28.34
N TYR A 63 18.18 -9.66 -28.23
CA TYR A 63 17.90 -8.32 -27.73
C TYR A 63 17.07 -8.38 -26.47
N LYS A 64 17.49 -7.65 -25.43
CA LYS A 64 16.76 -7.50 -24.17
C LYS A 64 15.94 -6.22 -24.21
N ILE A 65 14.63 -6.35 -24.04
CA ILE A 65 13.72 -5.21 -23.88
C ILE A 65 13.51 -4.97 -22.40
N GLU A 66 13.90 -3.81 -21.91
CA GLU A 66 13.64 -3.34 -20.56
C GLU A 66 12.62 -2.23 -20.58
N TYR A 67 11.62 -2.30 -19.69
CA TYR A 67 10.62 -1.26 -19.57
C TYR A 67 10.39 -0.87 -18.12
N TYR A 68 10.10 0.42 -17.92
CA TYR A 68 9.71 1.01 -16.65
C TYR A 68 8.55 1.97 -16.89
N ILE A 69 7.42 1.71 -16.26
CA ILE A 69 6.15 2.33 -16.56
C ILE A 69 5.44 2.65 -15.24
N ILE A 70 4.62 3.71 -15.24
CA ILE A 70 3.86 4.14 -14.07
C ILE A 70 2.37 3.99 -14.39
N SER A 71 1.63 3.33 -13.52
CA SER A 71 0.17 3.26 -13.57
C SER A 71 -0.41 4.64 -13.27
N SER A 72 -1.33 5.12 -14.11
CA SER A 72 -2.02 6.41 -13.89
C SER A 72 -2.97 6.37 -12.69
N ASN A 73 -3.45 5.17 -12.33
CA ASN A 73 -4.46 5.02 -11.31
C ASN A 73 -3.92 5.21 -9.89
N ASP A 74 -2.70 4.72 -9.61
CA ASP A 74 -2.16 4.67 -8.25
C ASP A 74 -0.67 5.05 -8.14
N GLY A 75 -0.03 5.42 -9.25
CA GLY A 75 1.38 5.73 -9.30
C GLY A 75 2.29 4.51 -9.09
N HIS A 76 1.72 3.28 -9.13
CA HIS A 76 2.51 2.06 -8.99
C HIS A 76 3.44 1.87 -10.18
N THR A 77 4.68 1.48 -9.90
CA THR A 77 5.68 1.25 -10.94
C THR A 77 5.64 -0.18 -11.43
N ILE A 78 5.56 -0.35 -12.75
CA ILE A 78 5.61 -1.63 -13.44
C ILE A 78 6.94 -1.68 -14.18
N GLN A 79 7.80 -2.60 -13.81
CA GLN A 79 9.08 -2.81 -14.50
C GLN A 79 9.20 -4.27 -14.91
N GLY A 80 9.85 -4.50 -16.03
CA GLY A 80 10.11 -5.85 -16.50
C GLY A 80 11.13 -5.87 -17.62
N SER A 81 11.56 -7.07 -17.95
CA SER A 81 12.40 -7.31 -19.12
C SER A 81 12.03 -8.64 -19.75
N TYR A 82 12.21 -8.71 -21.08
CA TYR A 82 12.10 -9.95 -21.83
C TYR A 82 13.05 -9.92 -23.01
N ASN A 83 13.40 -11.09 -23.53
CA ASN A 83 14.29 -11.21 -24.66
C ASN A 83 13.51 -11.48 -25.94
N ILE A 84 14.02 -10.97 -27.05
CA ILE A 84 13.63 -11.36 -28.42
C ILE A 84 14.86 -11.86 -29.14
N LEU A 85 14.68 -12.89 -29.96
CA LEU A 85 15.70 -13.46 -30.82
C LEU A 85 15.40 -13.08 -32.29
N VAL A 86 16.38 -12.51 -32.97
CA VAL A 86 16.29 -12.15 -34.39
C VAL A 86 17.25 -13.05 -35.16
N GLY A 87 16.75 -13.67 -36.29
CA GLY A 87 17.55 -14.53 -37.15
C GLY A 87 17.25 -16.03 -37.05
N LYS A 88 17.75 -16.80 -38.04
CA LYS A 88 17.43 -18.22 -38.19
C LYS A 88 18.39 -19.20 -37.49
N ASN A 89 19.60 -18.77 -37.15
CA ASN A 89 20.71 -19.67 -36.79
C ASN A 89 21.04 -19.74 -35.31
N ASN A 90 20.24 -19.11 -34.43
CA ASN A 90 20.53 -19.11 -33.00
C ASN A 90 19.76 -20.25 -32.31
N GLU A 91 20.42 -20.94 -31.37
CA GLU A 91 19.76 -21.98 -30.58
C GLU A 91 18.50 -21.44 -29.88
N PRO A 92 17.44 -22.23 -29.74
CA PRO A 92 16.21 -21.78 -29.11
C PRO A 92 16.49 -21.27 -27.70
N LEU A 93 15.96 -20.10 -27.34
CA LEU A 93 16.02 -19.48 -26.00
C LEU A 93 15.43 -20.35 -24.85
N LEU A 94 15.10 -21.64 -25.14
CA LEU A 94 14.42 -22.56 -24.22
C LEU A 94 15.19 -22.85 -22.93
N ASN A 95 16.49 -22.53 -22.83
CA ASN A 95 17.31 -22.84 -21.64
C ASN A 95 17.85 -21.62 -20.87
N GLN A 96 17.70 -20.43 -21.36
CA GLN A 96 17.94 -19.25 -20.54
C GLN A 96 16.60 -18.86 -19.90
N GLY A 97 16.47 -19.23 -18.63
CA GLY A 97 15.25 -19.16 -17.85
C GLY A 97 14.34 -18.01 -18.27
N SER A 98 13.07 -18.35 -18.52
CA SER A 98 11.95 -17.45 -18.52
C SER A 98 11.94 -16.71 -17.18
N GLY A 99 12.93 -15.89 -16.98
CA GLY A 99 12.91 -14.85 -15.99
C GLY A 99 11.95 -13.81 -16.49
N ASN A 100 10.65 -13.94 -16.16
CA ASN A 100 10.01 -12.81 -15.58
C ASN A 100 10.94 -12.41 -14.42
N SER A 101 11.93 -11.59 -14.70
CA SER A 101 12.57 -10.79 -13.68
C SER A 101 11.67 -9.57 -13.42
N LEU A 102 10.40 -9.80 -13.12
CA LEU A 102 9.87 -9.30 -11.88
C LEU A 102 10.97 -9.60 -10.90
N SER A 103 11.62 -8.57 -10.37
CA SER A 103 12.70 -8.74 -9.41
C SER A 103 12.49 -10.09 -8.73
N ASN A 104 13.33 -11.09 -9.06
CA ASN A 104 13.53 -12.21 -8.17
C ASN A 104 14.08 -11.53 -6.91
N ASP A 105 13.19 -10.92 -6.16
CA ASP A 105 13.31 -10.68 -4.74
C ASP A 105 13.38 -12.08 -4.13
N THR A 106 14.50 -12.73 -4.41
CA THR A 106 14.98 -13.81 -3.57
C THR A 106 15.08 -13.18 -2.20
N TRP A 107 14.22 -13.62 -1.29
CA TRP A 107 14.17 -13.23 0.12
C TRP A 107 15.56 -13.28 0.82
N GLY A 108 16.64 -13.46 0.08
CA GLY A 108 18.02 -13.60 0.55
C GLY A 108 18.96 -12.42 0.32
N SER A 109 18.59 -11.40 -0.46
CA SER A 109 19.41 -10.21 -0.68
C SER A 109 18.58 -8.94 -0.57
N SER A 110 17.79 -8.81 0.51
CA SER A 110 17.12 -7.55 0.79
C SER A 110 18.17 -6.46 1.00
N ASN A 111 18.33 -5.58 0.02
CA ASN A 111 19.14 -4.41 0.15
C ASN A 111 18.63 -3.58 1.33
N VAL A 112 19.53 -3.01 2.12
CA VAL A 112 19.19 -2.12 3.26
C VAL A 112 18.15 -1.06 2.86
N LEU A 113 18.20 -0.59 1.61
CA LEU A 113 17.26 0.37 1.04
C LEU A 113 15.80 -0.18 1.01
N GLU A 114 15.59 -1.42 0.62
CA GLU A 114 14.25 -2.04 0.60
C GLU A 114 13.65 -2.13 2.00
N ILE A 115 14.47 -2.55 2.98
CA ILE A 115 14.06 -2.59 4.39
C ILE A 115 13.64 -1.19 4.86
N ILE A 116 14.40 -0.15 4.52
CA ILE A 116 14.06 1.23 4.85
C ILE A 116 12.72 1.62 4.23
N ILE A 117 12.49 1.30 2.96
CA ILE A 117 11.21 1.57 2.26
C ILE A 117 10.05 0.89 2.98
N TYR A 118 10.18 -0.38 3.37
CA TYR A 118 9.14 -1.10 4.11
C TYR A 118 8.87 -0.47 5.49
N VAL A 119 9.92 -0.08 6.21
CA VAL A 119 9.79 0.59 7.51
C VAL A 119 9.06 1.93 7.37
N LEU A 120 9.40 2.74 6.38
CA LEU A 120 8.77 4.04 6.16
C LEU A 120 7.31 3.90 5.70
N LYS A 121 7.00 2.90 4.88
CA LYS A 121 5.61 2.54 4.52
C LYS A 121 4.83 2.08 5.75
N ALA A 122 5.43 1.25 6.60
CA ALA A 122 4.80 0.82 7.86
C ALA A 122 4.53 2.02 8.77
N LEU A 123 5.49 2.94 8.91
CA LEU A 123 5.34 4.17 9.69
C LEU A 123 4.16 5.02 9.19
N TYR A 124 4.06 5.21 7.88
CA TYR A 124 2.93 5.91 7.26
C TYR A 124 1.59 5.25 7.57
N TYR A 125 1.47 3.92 7.36
CA TYR A 125 0.22 3.20 7.59
C TYR A 125 -0.19 3.18 9.05
N ILE A 126 0.76 2.96 9.96
CA ILE A 126 0.52 3.01 11.41
C ILE A 126 0.05 4.42 11.80
N GLY A 127 0.74 5.45 11.34
CA GLY A 127 0.36 6.85 11.60
C GLY A 127 -1.04 7.16 11.08
N LEU A 128 -1.33 6.81 9.83
CA LEU A 128 -2.62 7.04 9.19
C LEU A 128 -3.77 6.35 9.96
N VAL A 129 -3.65 5.05 10.19
CA VAL A 129 -4.67 4.24 10.87
C VAL A 129 -4.92 4.74 12.29
N LEU A 130 -3.85 5.01 13.03
CA LEU A 130 -3.98 5.45 14.40
C LEU A 130 -4.53 6.88 14.52
N VAL A 131 -4.12 7.84 13.67
CA VAL A 131 -4.65 9.21 13.76
C VAL A 131 -6.14 9.25 13.42
N ILE A 132 -6.56 8.53 12.40
CA ILE A 132 -7.97 8.44 12.00
C ILE A 132 -8.83 7.88 13.14
N GLY A 133 -8.44 6.74 13.68
CA GLY A 133 -9.15 6.11 14.78
C GLY A 133 -9.09 6.93 16.08
N TRP A 134 -7.99 7.68 16.30
CA TRP A 134 -7.86 8.60 17.42
C TRP A 134 -8.85 9.75 17.33
N VAL A 135 -9.01 10.36 16.15
CA VAL A 135 -10.03 11.39 15.91
C VAL A 135 -11.45 10.81 16.07
N PHE A 136 -11.71 9.59 15.59
CA PHE A 136 -13.00 8.92 15.79
C PHE A 136 -13.33 8.75 17.28
N TRP A 137 -12.41 8.22 18.08
CA TRP A 137 -12.65 7.98 19.51
C TRP A 137 -12.80 9.28 20.31
N TRP A 138 -12.17 10.38 19.87
CA TRP A 138 -12.41 11.69 20.46
C TRP A 138 -13.89 12.10 20.39
N GLN A 139 -14.59 11.74 19.33
CA GLN A 139 -16.00 12.07 19.15
C GLN A 139 -16.95 11.20 19.98
N THR A 140 -16.51 10.00 20.36
CA THR A 140 -17.35 9.00 21.05
C THR A 140 -17.17 8.99 22.56
N ILE A 141 -15.97 9.32 23.05
CA ILE A 141 -15.68 9.34 24.48
C ILE A 141 -16.20 10.65 25.11
N LYS A 142 -17.02 10.50 26.14
CA LYS A 142 -17.59 11.61 26.93
C LYS A 142 -16.87 11.73 28.27
N ASN A 143 -16.95 12.93 28.87
CA ASN A 143 -16.50 13.16 30.25
C ASN A 143 -14.99 12.98 30.50
N TYR A 144 -14.16 13.55 29.62
CA TYR A 144 -12.71 13.61 29.88
C TYR A 144 -12.41 14.43 31.12
N SER A 145 -11.65 13.88 32.08
CA SER A 145 -10.95 14.70 33.07
C SER A 145 -9.90 15.57 32.35
N ILE A 146 -9.57 16.74 32.92
CA ILE A 146 -8.60 17.68 32.33
C ILE A 146 -7.27 16.96 32.00
N ASP A 147 -6.82 16.08 32.88
CA ASP A 147 -5.56 15.33 32.72
C ASP A 147 -5.61 14.32 31.56
N ILE A 148 -6.73 13.60 31.44
CA ILE A 148 -6.95 12.66 30.31
C ILE A 148 -7.03 13.44 29.00
N ARG A 149 -7.80 14.53 28.98
CA ARG A 149 -7.94 15.39 27.81
C ARG A 149 -6.60 15.90 27.31
N ARG A 150 -5.75 16.44 28.21
CA ARG A 150 -4.42 16.94 27.84
C ARG A 150 -3.54 15.85 27.24
N LYS A 151 -3.52 14.66 27.84
CA LYS A 151 -2.74 13.53 27.33
C LYS A 151 -3.28 13.02 25.99
N TYR A 152 -4.61 12.97 25.85
CA TYR A 152 -5.25 12.57 24.61
C TYR A 152 -4.83 13.46 23.45
N LEU A 153 -4.91 14.78 23.63
CA LEU A 153 -4.50 15.76 22.63
C LEU A 153 -2.99 15.67 22.34
N LEU A 154 -2.14 15.47 23.34
CA LEU A 154 -0.71 15.25 23.14
C LEU A 154 -0.44 14.02 22.26
N TRP A 155 -1.09 12.88 22.54
CA TRP A 155 -0.96 11.70 21.70
C TRP A 155 -1.53 11.92 20.30
N GLY A 156 -2.62 12.68 20.17
CA GLY A 156 -3.15 13.09 18.87
C GLY A 156 -2.11 13.83 18.02
N ILE A 157 -1.38 14.78 18.63
CA ILE A 157 -0.29 15.51 17.96
C ILE A 157 0.85 14.54 17.58
N VAL A 158 1.26 13.64 18.47
CA VAL A 158 2.32 12.66 18.18
C VAL A 158 1.93 11.77 17.01
N LEU A 159 0.71 11.23 17.00
CA LEU A 159 0.21 10.37 15.91
C LEU A 159 0.13 11.14 14.59
N GLN A 160 -0.30 12.40 14.62
CA GLN A 160 -0.32 13.27 13.45
C GLN A 160 1.09 13.55 12.92
N MET A 161 2.09 13.73 13.79
CA MET A 161 3.50 13.85 13.39
C MET A 161 4.02 12.56 12.75
N VAL A 162 3.71 11.39 13.33
CA VAL A 162 4.10 10.10 12.76
C VAL A 162 3.51 9.92 11.36
N HIS A 163 2.22 10.26 11.19
CA HIS A 163 1.55 10.23 9.88
C HIS A 163 2.21 11.18 8.88
N LEU A 164 2.45 12.44 9.26
CA LEU A 164 3.06 13.45 8.39
C LEU A 164 4.48 13.05 7.96
N VAL A 165 5.32 12.62 8.90
CA VAL A 165 6.69 12.16 8.59
C VAL A 165 6.65 10.96 7.66
N GLY A 166 5.77 9.97 7.93
CA GLY A 166 5.60 8.82 7.06
C GLY A 166 5.15 9.21 5.65
N LEU A 167 4.19 10.12 5.52
CA LEU A 167 3.69 10.62 4.23
C LEU A 167 4.80 11.32 3.43
N ILE A 168 5.52 12.26 4.05
CA ILE A 168 6.63 12.97 3.42
C ILE A 168 7.71 11.97 2.96
N SER A 169 8.06 11.00 3.81
CA SER A 169 9.08 10.01 3.48
C SER A 169 8.69 9.16 2.26
N ILE A 170 7.42 8.73 2.17
CA ILE A 170 6.94 7.96 1.01
C ILE A 170 7.00 8.81 -0.27
N ILE A 171 6.56 10.07 -0.22
CA ILE A 171 6.60 10.97 -1.37
C ILE A 171 8.04 11.18 -1.83
N LEU A 172 8.97 11.46 -0.92
CA LEU A 172 10.38 11.66 -1.25
C LEU A 172 11.02 10.43 -1.88
N ILE A 173 10.78 9.23 -1.31
CA ILE A 173 11.28 7.98 -1.89
C ILE A 173 10.73 7.75 -3.28
N GLN A 174 9.42 7.97 -3.48
CA GLN A 174 8.82 7.75 -4.79
C GLN A 174 9.35 8.73 -5.83
N VAL A 175 9.53 9.99 -5.46
CA VAL A 175 10.15 11.02 -6.31
C VAL A 175 11.60 10.64 -6.64
N ASP A 176 12.38 10.14 -5.67
CA ASP A 176 13.76 9.69 -5.89
C ASP A 176 13.82 8.50 -6.86
N ILE A 177 12.91 7.52 -6.72
CA ILE A 177 12.78 6.40 -7.66
C ILE A 177 12.47 6.91 -9.07
N PHE A 178 11.53 7.83 -9.22
CA PHE A 178 11.21 8.41 -10.54
C PHE A 178 12.40 9.15 -11.14
N THR A 179 13.13 9.91 -10.33
CA THR A 179 14.34 10.64 -10.78
C THR A 179 15.44 9.68 -11.24
N SER A 180 15.71 8.64 -10.44
CA SER A 180 16.76 7.65 -10.74
C SER A 180 16.48 6.87 -12.02
N LYS A 181 15.20 6.73 -12.41
CA LYS A 181 14.78 6.10 -13.66
C LYS A 181 14.67 7.08 -14.83
N GLY A 182 15.02 8.34 -14.63
CA GLY A 182 15.00 9.37 -15.68
C GLY A 182 13.59 9.79 -16.11
N LEU A 183 12.59 9.70 -15.22
CA LEU A 183 11.17 9.94 -15.53
C LEU A 183 10.73 11.39 -15.35
N PHE A 184 11.63 12.32 -15.05
CA PHE A 184 11.34 13.76 -14.99
C PHE A 184 11.39 14.42 -16.37
N PHE A 185 10.49 14.02 -17.28
CA PHE A 185 10.48 14.59 -18.64
C PHE A 185 9.58 15.83 -18.76
N THR A 186 8.59 15.98 -17.88
CA THR A 186 7.63 17.09 -17.92
C THR A 186 7.77 17.97 -16.69
N PRO A 187 7.75 19.32 -16.83
CA PRO A 187 7.65 20.21 -15.70
C PRO A 187 6.36 19.92 -14.91
N GLY A 188 6.47 19.75 -13.60
CA GLY A 188 5.32 19.48 -12.72
C GLY A 188 5.14 18.02 -12.31
N PHE A 189 5.67 17.05 -13.06
CA PHE A 189 5.62 15.64 -12.69
C PHE A 189 6.35 15.40 -11.32
N PRO A 190 5.84 14.56 -10.41
CA PRO A 190 4.59 13.80 -10.51
C PRO A 190 3.33 14.55 -10.06
N PHE A 191 3.42 15.82 -9.64
CA PHE A 191 2.32 16.55 -8.98
C PHE A 191 1.21 17.00 -9.94
N ASP A 192 1.43 16.96 -11.23
CA ASP A 192 0.43 17.19 -12.28
C ASP A 192 -0.38 15.93 -12.63
N THR A 193 0.01 14.76 -12.07
CA THR A 193 -0.72 13.51 -12.23
C THR A 193 -1.84 13.36 -11.21
N GLY A 194 -2.80 12.47 -11.48
CA GLY A 194 -3.90 12.18 -10.56
C GLY A 194 -3.39 11.72 -9.18
N PHE A 195 -2.45 10.78 -9.14
CA PHE A 195 -1.91 10.27 -7.87
C PHE A 195 -1.08 11.34 -7.13
N GLY A 196 -0.32 12.15 -7.82
CA GLY A 196 0.48 13.22 -7.22
C GLY A 196 -0.38 14.33 -6.63
N LEU A 197 -1.51 14.66 -7.27
CA LEU A 197 -2.50 15.58 -6.72
C LEU A 197 -3.06 15.07 -5.38
N PHE A 198 -3.39 13.77 -5.28
CA PHE A 198 -3.84 13.18 -4.01
C PHE A 198 -2.76 13.16 -2.92
N TRP A 199 -1.48 13.03 -3.28
CA TRP A 199 -0.38 13.21 -2.33
C TRP A 199 -0.34 14.64 -1.79
N LEU A 200 -0.46 15.63 -2.68
CA LEU A 200 -0.46 17.04 -2.29
C LEU A 200 -1.66 17.37 -1.37
N ILE A 201 -2.86 16.92 -1.73
CA ILE A 201 -4.06 17.10 -0.90
C ILE A 201 -3.85 16.45 0.48
N SER A 202 -3.34 15.20 0.53
CA SER A 202 -3.07 14.50 1.79
C SER A 202 -2.03 15.22 2.65
N LEU A 203 -1.00 15.81 2.03
CA LEU A 203 0.02 16.61 2.72
C LEU A 203 -0.58 17.88 3.33
N VAL A 204 -1.36 18.63 2.54
CA VAL A 204 -2.05 19.85 3.00
C VAL A 204 -3.02 19.51 4.14
N LEU A 205 -3.83 18.45 4.00
CA LEU A 205 -4.72 17.97 5.05
C LEU A 205 -3.96 17.61 6.33
N SER A 206 -2.83 16.91 6.19
CA SER A 206 -2.00 16.55 7.35
C SER A 206 -1.47 17.79 8.08
N LEU A 207 -1.07 18.83 7.37
CA LEU A 207 -0.63 20.10 7.97
C LEU A 207 -1.79 20.86 8.63
N ILE A 208 -2.92 20.98 7.95
CA ILE A 208 -4.14 21.62 8.48
C ILE A 208 -4.65 20.85 9.72
N GLY A 209 -4.48 19.55 9.77
CA GLY A 209 -4.88 18.69 10.89
C GLY A 209 -4.32 19.17 12.24
N PHE A 210 -3.10 19.70 12.29
CA PHE A 210 -2.54 20.27 13.53
C PHE A 210 -3.31 21.50 14.06
N LEU A 211 -3.96 22.23 13.17
CA LEU A 211 -4.68 23.45 13.53
C LEU A 211 -6.16 23.21 13.82
N CYS A 212 -6.77 22.24 13.14
CA CYS A 212 -8.22 22.09 13.07
C CYS A 212 -8.76 20.90 13.88
N LEU A 213 -8.00 19.79 14.03
CA LEU A 213 -8.48 18.58 14.68
C LEU A 213 -8.80 18.80 16.16
N PHE A 214 -9.75 18.00 16.66
CA PHE A 214 -10.22 17.98 18.06
C PHE A 214 -10.95 19.24 18.53
N LYS A 215 -11.27 20.18 17.62
CA LYS A 215 -11.98 21.43 17.94
C LYS A 215 -13.47 21.35 17.61
N ASN A 216 -13.81 20.77 16.46
CA ASN A 216 -15.17 20.72 15.95
C ASN A 216 -15.46 19.38 15.32
N ARG A 217 -16.56 18.74 15.74
CA ARG A 217 -16.99 17.42 15.26
C ARG A 217 -17.14 17.36 13.73
N TRP A 218 -17.70 18.37 13.12
CA TRP A 218 -17.95 18.38 11.68
C TRP A 218 -16.64 18.52 10.89
N ILE A 219 -15.74 19.38 11.39
CA ILE A 219 -14.40 19.54 10.79
C ILE A 219 -13.64 18.22 10.86
N ASP A 220 -13.66 17.56 12.01
CA ASP A 220 -13.00 16.27 12.21
C ASP A 220 -13.56 15.20 11.27
N LEU A 221 -14.89 15.11 11.10
CA LEU A 221 -15.53 14.16 10.20
C LEU A 221 -15.20 14.45 8.73
N ILE A 222 -15.27 15.71 8.30
CA ILE A 222 -14.90 16.13 6.95
C ILE A 222 -13.44 15.79 6.67
N TRP A 223 -12.54 16.11 7.60
CA TRP A 223 -11.11 15.83 7.49
C TRP A 223 -10.84 14.33 7.32
N ILE A 224 -11.43 13.49 8.18
CA ILE A 224 -11.33 12.03 8.07
C ILE A 224 -11.82 11.57 6.70
N SER A 225 -13.00 12.03 6.26
CA SER A 225 -13.61 11.59 5.01
C SER A 225 -12.74 11.92 3.80
N ILE A 226 -12.19 13.14 3.73
CA ILE A 226 -11.31 13.52 2.62
C ILE A 226 -10.02 12.71 2.64
N LEU A 227 -9.41 12.52 3.82
CA LEU A 227 -8.18 11.73 3.94
C LEU A 227 -8.39 10.27 3.51
N PHE A 228 -9.55 9.69 3.82
CA PHE A 228 -9.94 8.35 3.36
C PHE A 228 -10.07 8.28 1.85
N ILE A 229 -10.80 9.22 1.27
CA ILE A 229 -11.03 9.28 -0.17
C ILE A 229 -9.68 9.38 -0.88
N CYS A 230 -8.81 10.32 -0.47
CA CYS A 230 -7.47 10.46 -1.03
C CYS A 230 -6.67 9.16 -0.95
N LYS A 231 -6.70 8.47 0.21
CA LYS A 231 -5.96 7.21 0.38
C LYS A 231 -6.55 6.06 -0.42
N SER A 232 -7.88 5.98 -0.53
CA SER A 232 -8.55 4.87 -1.23
C SER A 232 -8.42 4.99 -2.75
N ILE A 233 -8.44 6.20 -3.28
CA ILE A 233 -8.22 6.45 -4.71
C ILE A 233 -6.74 6.23 -5.06
N ASN A 234 -5.82 6.69 -4.22
CA ASN A 234 -4.38 6.55 -4.44
C ASN A 234 -3.88 5.20 -3.89
N GLY A 235 -4.41 4.10 -4.39
CA GLY A 235 -4.05 2.76 -3.98
C GLY A 235 -4.53 1.71 -4.97
N HIS A 236 -4.12 0.45 -4.78
CA HIS A 236 -4.48 -0.66 -5.66
C HIS A 236 -5.99 -0.82 -5.93
N ALA A 237 -6.85 -0.29 -5.05
CA ALA A 237 -8.30 -0.34 -5.25
C ALA A 237 -8.74 0.31 -6.57
N SER A 238 -8.01 1.31 -7.06
CA SER A 238 -8.31 2.01 -8.32
C SER A 238 -7.83 1.26 -9.58
N ALA A 239 -6.96 0.26 -9.43
CA ALA A 239 -6.36 -0.47 -10.55
C ALA A 239 -7.17 -1.71 -11.00
N PHE A 240 -8.25 -2.07 -10.30
CA PHE A 240 -9.03 -3.29 -10.60
C PHE A 240 -10.36 -3.01 -11.28
N SER A 241 -10.90 -4.02 -11.96
CA SER A 241 -12.10 -3.94 -12.82
C SER A 241 -13.39 -3.48 -12.13
N PHE A 242 -13.48 -3.59 -10.81
CA PHE A 242 -14.61 -3.07 -10.00
C PHE A 242 -14.15 -1.89 -9.14
N THR A 243 -13.60 -0.85 -9.77
CA THR A 243 -12.91 0.26 -9.11
C THR A 243 -13.74 0.92 -8.01
N GLU A 244 -14.99 1.31 -8.28
CA GLU A 244 -15.85 1.98 -7.29
C GLU A 244 -16.11 1.10 -6.07
N LEU A 245 -16.47 -0.16 -6.30
CA LEU A 245 -16.72 -1.13 -5.24
C LEU A 245 -15.46 -1.38 -4.41
N SER A 246 -14.32 -1.51 -5.07
CA SER A 246 -13.02 -1.71 -4.42
C SER A 246 -12.63 -0.52 -3.54
N ILE A 247 -12.86 0.72 -4.00
CA ILE A 247 -12.61 1.94 -3.24
C ILE A 247 -13.50 1.98 -1.99
N ILE A 248 -14.79 1.68 -2.13
CA ILE A 248 -15.74 1.67 -1.00
C ILE A 248 -15.33 0.60 0.02
N LEU A 249 -15.07 -0.63 -0.43
CA LEU A 249 -14.69 -1.74 0.45
C LEU A 249 -13.36 -1.48 1.16
N ASN A 250 -12.36 -0.93 0.45
CA ASN A 250 -11.08 -0.55 1.02
C ASN A 250 -11.25 0.57 2.07
N SER A 251 -12.12 1.54 1.82
CA SER A 251 -12.45 2.59 2.77
C SER A 251 -13.08 2.03 4.04
N ILE A 252 -14.07 1.13 3.91
CA ILE A 252 -14.71 0.45 5.05
C ILE A 252 -13.67 -0.36 5.84
N HIS A 253 -12.80 -1.09 5.14
CA HIS A 253 -11.73 -1.89 5.74
C HIS A 253 -10.77 -1.01 6.56
N LEU A 254 -10.34 0.11 6.00
CA LEU A 254 -9.42 1.04 6.65
C LEU A 254 -10.06 1.72 7.88
N ILE A 255 -11.35 2.15 7.79
CA ILE A 255 -12.08 2.72 8.92
C ILE A 255 -12.20 1.70 10.06
N ALA A 256 -12.59 0.49 9.74
CA ALA A 256 -12.74 -0.57 10.73
C ALA A 256 -11.40 -0.89 11.42
N ALA A 257 -10.31 -0.97 10.66
CA ALA A 257 -8.96 -1.15 11.20
C ALA A 257 -8.55 0.03 12.10
N ALA A 258 -8.87 1.26 11.70
CA ALA A 258 -8.55 2.47 12.46
C ALA A 258 -9.28 2.52 13.81
N ILE A 259 -10.59 2.23 13.83
CA ILE A 259 -11.38 2.19 15.06
C ILE A 259 -10.80 1.15 16.03
N TRP A 260 -10.50 -0.03 15.53
CA TRP A 260 -9.98 -1.12 16.35
C TRP A 260 -8.57 -0.81 16.90
N ALA A 261 -7.62 -0.47 16.03
CA ALA A 261 -6.23 -0.22 16.42
C ALA A 261 -6.09 0.98 17.37
N ALA A 262 -6.78 2.09 17.09
CA ALA A 262 -6.70 3.27 17.93
C ALA A 262 -7.40 3.08 19.28
N GLY A 263 -8.52 2.34 19.35
CA GLY A 263 -9.18 2.02 20.59
C GLY A 263 -8.30 1.17 21.50
N LEU A 264 -7.59 0.19 20.95
CA LEU A 264 -6.63 -0.61 21.71
C LEU A 264 -5.41 0.21 22.14
N SER A 265 -4.92 1.10 21.27
CA SER A 265 -3.85 2.06 21.62
C SER A 265 -4.25 2.93 22.79
N PHE A 266 -5.48 3.45 22.80
CA PHE A 266 -6.02 4.21 23.93
C PHE A 266 -5.99 3.41 25.23
N ILE A 267 -6.46 2.16 25.19
CA ILE A 267 -6.46 1.28 26.36
C ILE A 267 -5.02 1.08 26.87
N VAL A 268 -4.05 0.78 25.99
CA VAL A 268 -2.66 0.55 26.39
C VAL A 268 -2.03 1.80 27.02
N ILE A 269 -2.23 2.98 26.40
CA ILE A 269 -1.65 4.25 26.85
C ILE A 269 -2.20 4.66 28.22
N PHE A 270 -3.50 4.50 28.44
CA PHE A 270 -4.16 5.01 29.64
C PHE A 270 -4.31 3.95 30.75
N TRP A 271 -4.09 2.65 30.48
CA TRP A 271 -4.30 1.56 31.43
C TRP A 271 -3.61 1.79 32.79
N ARG A 272 -2.33 2.15 32.79
CA ARG A 272 -1.53 2.23 34.03
C ARG A 272 -1.98 3.34 35.00
N LYS A 273 -2.32 4.52 34.46
CA LYS A 273 -2.59 5.73 35.25
C LYS A 273 -4.07 6.03 35.44
N HIS A 274 -4.93 5.52 34.56
CA HIS A 274 -6.36 5.84 34.50
C HIS A 274 -7.22 4.57 34.35
N THR A 275 -6.90 3.53 35.12
CA THR A 275 -7.54 2.19 35.01
C THR A 275 -9.07 2.24 35.14
N LEU A 276 -9.63 3.07 36.05
CA LEU A 276 -11.06 3.21 36.19
C LEU A 276 -11.72 3.74 34.94
N TYR A 277 -11.16 4.78 34.37
CA TYR A 277 -11.64 5.39 33.13
C TYR A 277 -11.55 4.44 31.92
N VAL A 278 -10.46 3.67 31.84
CA VAL A 278 -10.32 2.63 30.83
C VAL A 278 -11.37 1.52 30.99
N LYS A 279 -11.70 1.13 32.23
CA LYS A 279 -12.77 0.16 32.51
C LYS A 279 -14.15 0.66 32.04
N GLU A 280 -14.44 1.94 32.18
CA GLU A 280 -15.68 2.57 31.69
C GLU A 280 -15.69 2.62 30.14
N PHE A 281 -14.52 2.77 29.48
CA PHE A 281 -14.38 2.76 28.05
C PHE A 281 -14.52 1.36 27.42
N LEU A 282 -14.11 0.30 28.13
CA LEU A 282 -14.06 -1.07 27.62
C LEU A 282 -15.37 -1.59 26.99
N PRO A 283 -16.58 -1.35 27.55
CA PRO A 283 -17.82 -1.81 26.90
C PRO A 283 -18.05 -1.17 25.53
N SER A 284 -17.81 0.14 25.43
CA SER A 284 -17.92 0.87 24.16
C SER A 284 -16.88 0.37 23.15
N PHE A 285 -15.64 0.18 23.60
CA PHE A 285 -14.58 -0.39 22.76
C PHE A 285 -14.95 -1.81 22.29
N SER A 286 -15.39 -2.69 23.19
CA SER A 286 -15.72 -4.09 22.85
C SER A 286 -16.83 -4.18 21.79
N SER A 287 -17.85 -3.33 21.87
CA SER A 287 -18.95 -3.29 20.89
C SER A 287 -18.43 -2.82 19.52
N ASN A 288 -17.71 -1.69 19.49
CA ASN A 288 -17.16 -1.15 18.24
C ASN A 288 -16.08 -2.07 17.64
N ALA A 289 -15.26 -2.73 18.48
CA ALA A 289 -14.26 -3.70 18.03
C ALA A 289 -14.91 -4.92 17.37
N LEU A 290 -16.04 -5.41 17.89
CA LEU A 290 -16.77 -6.51 17.27
C LEU A 290 -17.34 -6.11 15.90
N ILE A 291 -17.97 -4.93 15.81
CA ILE A 291 -18.48 -4.41 14.54
C ILE A 291 -17.32 -4.23 13.55
N SER A 292 -16.21 -3.63 14.00
CA SER A 292 -15.01 -3.46 13.18
C SER A 292 -14.48 -4.79 12.67
N PHE A 293 -14.42 -5.82 13.52
CA PHE A 293 -13.97 -7.15 13.14
C PHE A 293 -14.87 -7.77 12.04
N ILE A 294 -16.19 -7.69 12.18
CA ILE A 294 -17.13 -8.18 11.17
C ILE A 294 -16.92 -7.43 9.84
N LEU A 295 -16.80 -6.11 9.88
CA LEU A 295 -16.54 -5.29 8.69
C LEU A 295 -15.21 -5.63 8.05
N LEU A 296 -14.15 -5.86 8.84
CA LEU A 296 -12.82 -6.27 8.34
C LEU A 296 -12.87 -7.62 7.63
N VAL A 297 -13.59 -8.60 8.19
CA VAL A 297 -13.74 -9.93 7.57
C VAL A 297 -14.51 -9.83 6.26
N ILE A 298 -15.67 -9.17 6.26
CA ILE A 298 -16.51 -9.07 5.06
C ILE A 298 -15.78 -8.29 3.97
N SER A 299 -15.31 -7.07 4.25
CA SER A 299 -14.63 -6.25 3.25
C SER A 299 -13.34 -6.88 2.76
N GLY A 300 -12.54 -7.48 3.66
CA GLY A 300 -11.30 -8.13 3.31
C GLY A 300 -11.50 -9.38 2.44
N SER A 301 -12.53 -10.18 2.72
CA SER A 301 -12.87 -11.36 1.90
C SER A 301 -13.29 -10.96 0.47
N ILE A 302 -14.16 -9.94 0.35
CA ILE A 302 -14.60 -9.46 -0.96
C ILE A 302 -13.43 -8.86 -1.74
N LEU A 303 -12.60 -8.02 -1.09
CA LEU A 303 -11.39 -7.45 -1.73
C LEU A 303 -10.43 -8.54 -2.20
N THR A 304 -10.24 -9.61 -1.41
CA THR A 304 -9.38 -10.74 -1.82
C THR A 304 -9.90 -11.42 -3.09
N ILE A 305 -11.21 -11.61 -3.21
CA ILE A 305 -11.83 -12.18 -4.42
C ILE A 305 -11.65 -11.26 -5.63
N ILE A 306 -11.79 -9.94 -5.44
CA ILE A 306 -11.62 -8.95 -6.52
C ILE A 306 -10.15 -8.89 -6.98
N TYR A 307 -9.20 -8.89 -6.05
CA TYR A 307 -7.78 -8.74 -6.36
C TYR A 307 -7.14 -10.02 -6.89
N SER A 308 -7.68 -11.18 -6.55
CA SER A 308 -7.15 -12.49 -6.94
C SER A 308 -8.26 -13.41 -7.43
N PRO A 309 -8.79 -13.19 -8.65
CA PRO A 309 -9.90 -13.99 -9.19
C PRO A 309 -9.51 -15.45 -9.53
N ARG A 310 -8.23 -15.80 -9.49
CA ARG A 310 -7.73 -17.16 -9.79
C ARG A 310 -7.02 -17.75 -8.56
N PHE A 311 -7.47 -18.89 -8.09
CA PHE A 311 -6.95 -19.62 -6.90
C PHE A 311 -5.44 -19.91 -6.86
N PRO A 312 -4.70 -20.11 -7.98
CA PRO A 312 -3.25 -20.40 -7.92
C PRO A 312 -2.40 -19.31 -7.27
N PHE A 313 -2.88 -18.06 -7.18
CA PHE A 313 -2.17 -16.94 -6.56
C PHE A 313 -1.94 -17.07 -5.04
N ILE A 314 -2.66 -17.99 -4.37
CA ILE A 314 -2.46 -18.25 -2.92
C ILE A 314 -1.04 -18.75 -2.62
N LEU A 315 -0.38 -19.38 -3.60
CA LEU A 315 0.99 -19.91 -3.46
C LEU A 315 2.09 -18.88 -3.76
N GLY A 316 1.75 -17.71 -4.29
CA GLY A 316 2.68 -16.61 -4.53
C GLY A 316 3.03 -15.85 -3.26
N SER A 317 4.04 -14.97 -3.33
CA SER A 317 4.52 -14.15 -2.20
C SER A 317 3.40 -13.33 -1.55
N TRP A 318 2.51 -12.74 -2.34
CA TRP A 318 1.36 -11.99 -1.85
C TRP A 318 0.38 -12.87 -1.06
N GLY A 319 0.08 -14.07 -1.58
CA GLY A 319 -0.83 -15.01 -0.94
C GLY A 319 -0.31 -15.54 0.40
N ILE A 320 1.00 -15.85 0.49
CA ILE A 320 1.64 -16.30 1.74
C ILE A 320 1.50 -15.22 2.81
N ILE A 321 1.76 -13.95 2.47
CA ILE A 321 1.64 -12.84 3.41
C ILE A 321 0.18 -12.59 3.80
N LEU A 322 -0.77 -12.77 2.88
CA LEU A 322 -2.20 -12.71 3.19
C LEU A 322 -2.60 -13.80 4.19
N ILE A 323 -2.14 -15.04 4.01
CA ILE A 323 -2.38 -16.15 4.95
C ILE A 323 -1.77 -15.81 6.32
N ALA A 324 -0.56 -15.31 6.38
CA ALA A 324 0.08 -14.88 7.62
C ALA A 324 -0.77 -13.80 8.35
N LYS A 325 -1.31 -12.82 7.61
CA LYS A 325 -2.24 -11.83 8.14
C LYS A 325 -3.49 -12.49 8.73
N ILE A 326 -4.12 -13.42 8.02
CA ILE A 326 -5.33 -14.12 8.48
C ILE A 326 -5.05 -14.90 9.76
N CYS A 327 -3.92 -15.63 9.84
CA CYS A 327 -3.50 -16.36 11.05
C CYS A 327 -3.30 -15.41 12.24
N LEU A 328 -2.65 -14.27 12.05
CA LEU A 328 -2.45 -13.28 13.11
C LEU A 328 -3.78 -12.70 13.59
N VAL A 329 -4.70 -12.37 12.68
CA VAL A 329 -6.05 -11.91 13.05
C VAL A 329 -6.78 -12.96 13.86
N ALA A 330 -6.70 -14.24 13.51
CA ALA A 330 -7.28 -15.33 14.30
C ALA A 330 -6.68 -15.39 15.72
N ILE A 331 -5.36 -15.23 15.87
CA ILE A 331 -4.69 -15.17 17.18
C ILE A 331 -5.21 -13.99 18.01
N VAL A 332 -5.33 -12.80 17.40
CA VAL A 332 -5.85 -11.60 18.09
C VAL A 332 -7.27 -11.82 18.57
N VAL A 333 -8.14 -12.47 17.79
CA VAL A 333 -9.51 -12.83 18.22
C VAL A 333 -9.50 -13.78 19.41
N LEU A 334 -8.62 -14.77 19.42
CA LEU A 334 -8.46 -15.67 20.56
C LEU A 334 -7.99 -14.93 21.82
N ILE A 335 -7.01 -14.02 21.67
CA ILE A 335 -6.53 -13.18 22.79
C ILE A 335 -7.65 -12.28 23.30
N ALA A 336 -8.40 -11.62 22.41
CA ALA A 336 -9.53 -10.78 22.80
C ALA A 336 -10.60 -11.56 23.59
N ASN A 337 -10.88 -12.82 23.20
CA ASN A 337 -11.78 -13.69 23.94
C ASN A 337 -11.24 -14.03 25.34
N VAL A 338 -9.93 -14.33 25.45
CA VAL A 338 -9.26 -14.55 26.76
C VAL A 338 -9.34 -13.29 27.63
N ILE A 339 -9.09 -12.11 27.06
CA ILE A 339 -9.21 -10.84 27.78
C ILE A 339 -10.65 -10.65 28.29
N ARG A 340 -11.65 -10.88 27.43
CA ARG A 340 -13.07 -10.74 27.78
C ARG A 340 -13.52 -11.67 28.92
N THR A 341 -13.05 -12.90 28.92
CA THR A 341 -13.37 -13.88 30.00
C THR A 341 -12.69 -13.50 31.31
N ARG A 342 -11.44 -13.01 31.24
CA ARG A 342 -10.66 -12.63 32.45
C ARG A 342 -11.10 -11.29 33.05
N ILE A 343 -11.64 -10.36 32.31
CA ILE A 343 -12.21 -9.11 32.84
C ILE A 343 -13.34 -9.40 33.81
N LYS A 344 -14.14 -10.46 33.59
CA LYS A 344 -15.21 -10.90 34.50
C LYS A 344 -14.69 -11.46 35.82
N GLY A 345 -13.42 -11.84 35.92
CA GLY A 345 -12.82 -12.58 37.04
C GLY A 345 -11.69 -11.84 37.76
N SER A 346 -11.66 -10.51 37.93
CA SER A 346 -10.71 -9.70 38.75
C SER A 346 -9.21 -10.07 38.70
N HIS A 347 -8.66 -10.57 37.60
CA HIS A 347 -7.27 -11.01 37.53
C HIS A 347 -6.28 -9.89 37.22
N LEU A 348 -5.16 -9.83 37.98
CA LEU A 348 -4.06 -8.85 37.86
C LEU A 348 -3.31 -8.91 36.50
N THR A 349 -3.47 -9.97 35.72
CA THR A 349 -2.72 -10.22 34.46
C THR A 349 -3.33 -9.58 33.20
N ILE A 350 -4.47 -8.91 33.31
CA ILE A 350 -5.20 -8.33 32.15
C ILE A 350 -4.33 -7.34 31.36
N GLY A 351 -3.57 -6.49 32.06
CA GLY A 351 -2.72 -5.49 31.40
C GLY A 351 -1.62 -6.09 30.52
N THR A 352 -1.13 -7.30 30.82
CA THR A 352 -0.15 -8.00 29.99
C THR A 352 -0.81 -8.51 28.70
N TRP A 353 -2.00 -9.11 28.79
CA TRP A 353 -2.73 -9.58 27.62
C TRP A 353 -3.11 -8.45 26.65
N ILE A 354 -3.51 -7.29 27.18
CA ILE A 354 -3.81 -6.10 26.38
C ILE A 354 -2.56 -5.63 25.61
N ARG A 355 -1.37 -5.66 26.21
CA ARG A 355 -0.13 -5.30 25.52
C ARG A 355 0.26 -6.30 24.44
N ILE A 356 0.05 -7.59 24.70
CA ILE A 356 0.29 -8.64 23.70
C ILE A 356 -0.64 -8.44 22.51
N ASP A 357 -1.93 -8.20 22.77
CA ASP A 357 -2.92 -7.92 21.72
C ASP A 357 -2.53 -6.70 20.87
N PHE A 358 -2.12 -5.62 21.52
CA PHE A 358 -1.61 -4.42 20.84
C PHE A 358 -0.37 -4.70 19.97
N LEU A 359 0.57 -5.51 20.47
CA LEU A 359 1.75 -5.89 19.68
C LEU A 359 1.35 -6.63 18.41
N PHE A 360 0.40 -7.56 18.48
CA PHE A 360 -0.10 -8.27 17.31
C PHE A 360 -0.76 -7.33 16.30
N ILE A 361 -1.52 -6.32 16.75
CA ILE A 361 -2.10 -5.33 15.83
C ILE A 361 -1.01 -4.53 15.12
N ILE A 362 0.04 -4.11 15.82
CA ILE A 362 1.18 -3.43 15.17
C ILE A 362 1.84 -4.34 14.13
N VAL A 363 2.06 -5.62 14.44
CA VAL A 363 2.59 -6.58 13.47
C VAL A 363 1.66 -6.73 12.26
N ILE A 364 0.34 -6.78 12.46
CA ILE A 364 -0.64 -6.82 11.37
C ILE A 364 -0.53 -5.55 10.50
N LEU A 365 -0.40 -4.36 11.08
CA LEU A 365 -0.25 -3.11 10.33
C LEU A 365 1.06 -3.08 9.51
N VAL A 366 2.16 -3.65 10.04
CA VAL A 366 3.41 -3.83 9.29
C VAL A 366 3.18 -4.79 8.11
N ILE A 367 2.54 -5.93 8.32
CA ILE A 367 2.21 -6.90 7.26
C ILE A 367 1.32 -6.26 6.19
N VAL A 368 0.32 -5.47 6.58
CA VAL A 368 -0.54 -4.73 5.64
C VAL A 368 0.29 -3.76 4.80
N SER A 369 1.25 -3.06 5.41
CA SER A 369 2.13 -2.15 4.65
C SER A 369 2.96 -2.88 3.59
N VAL A 370 3.42 -4.10 3.88
CA VAL A 370 4.12 -4.96 2.91
C VAL A 370 3.17 -5.44 1.81
N LEU A 371 1.97 -5.91 2.18
CA LEU A 371 0.94 -6.34 1.21
C LEU A 371 0.56 -5.26 0.21
N THR A 372 0.56 -4.00 0.62
CA THR A 372 0.26 -2.87 -0.27
C THR A 372 1.42 -2.51 -1.21
N TYR A 373 2.59 -3.11 -1.02
CA TYR A 373 3.73 -2.98 -1.93
C TYR A 373 3.75 -4.08 -2.99
N LEU A 374 3.32 -5.29 -2.63
CA LEU A 374 3.32 -6.44 -3.53
C LEU A 374 2.09 -6.39 -4.44
N SER A 375 2.31 -6.65 -5.73
CA SER A 375 1.21 -6.81 -6.68
C SER A 375 0.47 -8.13 -6.43
N PRO A 376 -0.87 -8.15 -6.32
CA PRO A 376 -1.64 -9.38 -6.19
C PRO A 376 -1.69 -10.21 -7.48
N THR A 377 -1.24 -9.68 -8.62
CA THR A 377 -1.31 -10.31 -9.95
C THR A 377 0.01 -10.91 -10.42
N GLN A 378 0.97 -11.09 -9.55
CA GLN A 378 2.26 -11.73 -9.85
C GLN A 378 2.21 -13.25 -9.76
#